data_08a19aba38d75af9c9c8e96334c71bf2
#
_entry.id   08a19aba38d75af9c9c8e96334c71bf2
#
_cell.length_a   1.000
_cell.length_b   1.000
_cell.length_c   1.000
_cell.angle_alpha   90.00
_cell.angle_beta   90.00
_cell.angle_gamma   90.00
#
_symmetry.space_group_name_H-M   'P 1'
#
loop_
_entity.id
_entity.type
_entity.pdbx_description
1 polymer ?
#
loop_
_entity_poly.entity_id
_entity_poly.type
_entity_poly.pdbx_seq_one_letter_code
_entity_poly.pdbx_strand_id
1 'polypeptide(L)'
;HSFDGCHTHGDHLHCGAHADDEADGHDHDAAAGDVPVVDLRSERFDVRGELRNPFAGFSALRLRAGVTDYKHDEVEDGAISTTFKNKAYDTRVELQHEPIGGFKGVIGLQTSQRKFSAEGEEAYVQPTVTRKTGLFVLEEYRWNDWRFEAALRHDRQTAEAQTSGIERSHNGTSASLGAVWKFTPGYQVGTSFTRANRAPSAE
;
A
#
# COMPACT_ATOMS: atom_id res chain seq x y z
N HIS A 1 -35.97 -17.04 -9.61
CA HIS A 1 -35.55 -16.74 -10.99
C HIS A 1 -34.49 -17.76 -11.36
N SER A 2 -34.82 -18.71 -12.22
CA SER A 2 -33.86 -19.64 -12.82
C SER A 2 -33.12 -18.91 -13.91
N PHE A 3 -31.78 -18.93 -13.86
CA PHE A 3 -30.94 -18.47 -14.97
C PHE A 3 -30.87 -19.65 -15.96
N ASP A 4 -31.54 -19.53 -17.12
CA ASP A 4 -31.44 -20.52 -18.21
C ASP A 4 -30.00 -20.52 -18.75
N GLY A 5 -29.38 -21.71 -18.81
CA GLY A 5 -28.05 -21.93 -19.38
C GLY A 5 -26.90 -22.02 -18.39
N CYS A 6 -27.18 -22.10 -17.08
CA CYS A 6 -26.13 -22.32 -16.06
C CYS A 6 -26.34 -23.67 -15.35
N HIS A 7 -25.27 -24.44 -15.15
CA HIS A 7 -25.26 -25.68 -14.38
C HIS A 7 -24.01 -25.75 -13.48
N THR A 8 -24.12 -26.51 -12.38
CA THR A 8 -23.04 -26.69 -11.42
C THR A 8 -22.40 -28.08 -11.57
N HIS A 9 -21.07 -28.11 -11.65
CA HIS A 9 -20.27 -29.30 -11.46
C HIS A 9 -19.33 -29.12 -10.24
N GLY A 10 -19.60 -29.84 -9.16
CA GLY A 10 -18.92 -29.67 -7.89
C GLY A 10 -19.17 -28.27 -7.30
N ASP A 11 -18.12 -27.56 -6.89
CA ASP A 11 -18.19 -26.22 -6.28
C ASP A 11 -18.12 -25.06 -7.29
N HIS A 12 -18.23 -25.35 -8.62
CA HIS A 12 -18.12 -24.32 -9.65
C HIS A 12 -19.40 -24.21 -10.49
N LEU A 13 -19.83 -22.94 -10.73
CA LEU A 13 -20.97 -22.59 -11.58
C LEU A 13 -20.47 -22.27 -13.00
N HIS A 14 -20.97 -22.98 -14.01
CA HIS A 14 -20.70 -22.72 -15.42
C HIS A 14 -21.94 -22.18 -16.11
N CYS A 15 -21.79 -21.04 -16.82
CA CYS A 15 -22.84 -20.43 -17.62
C CYS A 15 -22.34 -20.28 -19.06
N GLY A 16 -22.99 -20.95 -20.01
CA GLY A 16 -22.69 -20.88 -21.44
C GLY A 16 -23.77 -21.57 -22.28
N ALA A 17 -24.02 -21.06 -23.49
CA ALA A 17 -24.92 -21.69 -24.43
C ALA A 17 -24.21 -22.90 -25.06
N HIS A 18 -24.78 -24.12 -24.90
CA HIS A 18 -24.36 -25.28 -25.68
C HIS A 18 -25.00 -25.19 -27.07
N ALA A 19 -24.18 -24.97 -28.09
CA ALA A 19 -24.55 -25.33 -29.44
C ALA A 19 -24.19 -26.82 -29.64
N ASP A 20 -25.20 -27.65 -29.83
CA ASP A 20 -25.02 -29.03 -30.25
C ASP A 20 -24.55 -29.02 -31.72
N ASP A 21 -23.27 -29.32 -31.94
CA ASP A 21 -22.78 -29.71 -33.26
C ASP A 21 -21.89 -30.95 -33.12
N GLU A 22 -22.25 -31.94 -33.93
CA GLU A 22 -21.69 -33.28 -33.94
C GLU A 22 -20.22 -33.33 -34.39
N ALA A 23 -19.49 -34.23 -33.72
CA ALA A 23 -18.38 -35.04 -34.20
C ALA A 23 -17.45 -34.49 -35.29
N ASP A 24 -16.29 -33.98 -34.83
CA ASP A 24 -15.03 -34.33 -35.47
C ASP A 24 -13.96 -34.43 -34.38
N GLY A 25 -13.34 -35.63 -34.28
CA GLY A 25 -12.26 -35.90 -33.38
C GLY A 25 -11.01 -35.10 -33.82
N HIS A 26 -10.88 -33.92 -33.29
CA HIS A 26 -9.59 -33.24 -33.20
C HIS A 26 -9.04 -33.52 -31.79
N ASP A 27 -8.09 -34.45 -31.72
CA ASP A 27 -7.09 -34.48 -30.67
C ASP A 27 -6.44 -33.09 -30.63
N HIS A 28 -7.04 -32.21 -29.86
CA HIS A 28 -6.29 -31.07 -29.32
C HIS A 28 -5.40 -31.67 -28.21
N ASP A 29 -4.24 -32.21 -28.60
CA ASP A 29 -3.07 -32.02 -27.78
C ASP A 29 -2.94 -30.51 -27.61
N ALA A 30 -3.74 -29.97 -26.69
CA ALA A 30 -3.39 -28.70 -26.04
C ALA A 30 -2.05 -29.00 -25.40
N ALA A 31 -0.99 -28.61 -26.12
CA ALA A 31 0.32 -28.48 -25.52
C ALA A 31 0.04 -27.78 -24.18
N ALA A 32 0.24 -28.50 -23.08
CA ALA A 32 0.17 -27.95 -21.77
C ALA A 32 1.21 -26.82 -21.80
N GLY A 33 0.74 -25.62 -22.14
CA GLY A 33 1.56 -24.43 -22.09
C GLY A 33 2.15 -24.41 -20.71
N ASP A 34 3.43 -24.39 -20.61
CA ASP A 34 4.14 -24.44 -19.35
C ASP A 34 3.59 -23.29 -18.49
N VAL A 35 2.94 -23.65 -17.39
CA VAL A 35 2.35 -22.67 -16.50
C VAL A 35 3.50 -22.03 -15.76
N PRO A 36 3.74 -20.70 -15.90
CA PRO A 36 4.84 -20.05 -15.21
C PRO A 36 4.67 -20.26 -13.70
N VAL A 37 5.73 -20.72 -13.06
CA VAL A 37 5.79 -20.96 -11.61
C VAL A 37 6.55 -19.83 -10.96
N VAL A 38 6.02 -19.31 -9.85
CA VAL A 38 6.67 -18.28 -9.07
C VAL A 38 7.23 -18.89 -7.78
N ASP A 39 8.55 -18.78 -7.58
CA ASP A 39 9.22 -19.07 -6.31
C ASP A 39 9.45 -17.76 -5.56
N LEU A 40 8.79 -17.61 -4.40
CA LEU A 40 8.74 -16.36 -3.66
C LEU A 40 9.31 -16.53 -2.25
N ARG A 41 10.24 -15.63 -1.89
CA ARG A 41 10.75 -15.48 -0.54
C ARG A 41 10.57 -14.04 -0.07
N SER A 42 9.92 -13.86 1.09
CA SER A 42 9.74 -12.55 1.74
C SER A 42 10.06 -12.64 3.22
N GLU A 43 10.99 -11.81 3.66
CA GLU A 43 11.37 -11.67 5.07
C GLU A 43 11.12 -10.24 5.52
N ARG A 44 10.46 -10.09 6.67
CA ARG A 44 10.15 -8.78 7.24
C ARG A 44 10.44 -8.77 8.73
N PHE A 45 11.11 -7.71 9.17
CA PHE A 45 11.34 -7.44 10.59
C PHE A 45 10.78 -6.06 10.95
N ASP A 46 9.94 -5.99 11.99
CA ASP A 46 9.30 -4.77 12.46
C ASP A 46 9.64 -4.52 13.94
N VAL A 47 9.95 -3.27 14.26
CA VAL A 47 10.13 -2.76 15.63
C VAL A 47 9.10 -1.69 15.91
N ARG A 48 8.50 -1.73 17.09
CA ARG A 48 7.57 -0.70 17.59
C ARG A 48 7.94 -0.35 19.01
N GLY A 49 7.95 0.94 19.31
CA GLY A 49 8.21 1.46 20.65
C GLY A 49 7.30 2.62 20.98
N GLU A 50 6.94 2.74 22.26
CA GLU A 50 6.22 3.88 22.80
C GLU A 50 6.89 4.30 24.12
N LEU A 51 7.22 5.60 24.22
CA LEU A 51 7.66 6.25 25.46
C LEU A 51 6.58 7.22 25.88
N ARG A 52 6.01 7.00 27.07
CA ARG A 52 4.98 7.87 27.65
C ARG A 52 5.60 9.01 28.41
N ASN A 53 5.02 10.19 28.32
CA ASN A 53 5.47 11.42 28.94
C ASN A 53 6.97 11.66 28.72
N PRO A 54 7.43 11.70 27.44
CA PRO A 54 8.87 11.80 27.13
C PRO A 54 9.50 13.09 27.68
N PHE A 55 8.74 14.17 27.68
CA PHE A 55 9.12 15.49 28.21
C PHE A 55 7.87 16.39 28.36
N ALA A 56 8.00 17.53 29.05
CA ALA A 56 6.89 18.42 29.36
C ALA A 56 6.12 18.86 28.08
N GLY A 57 4.80 18.80 28.13
CA GLY A 57 3.89 19.17 27.04
C GLY A 57 3.61 18.06 26.02
N PHE A 58 4.21 16.86 26.21
CA PHE A 58 3.98 15.73 25.29
C PHE A 58 3.63 14.45 26.05
N SER A 59 2.56 13.81 25.60
CA SER A 59 2.00 12.61 26.23
C SER A 59 2.62 11.31 25.73
N ALA A 60 3.09 11.27 24.48
CA ALA A 60 3.71 10.07 23.93
C ALA A 60 4.67 10.39 22.78
N LEU A 61 5.76 9.63 22.72
CA LEU A 61 6.64 9.48 21.58
C LEU A 61 6.52 8.04 21.09
N ARG A 62 6.16 7.85 19.80
CA ARG A 62 6.03 6.54 19.17
C ARG A 62 7.04 6.39 18.05
N LEU A 63 7.68 5.23 18.01
CA LEU A 63 8.58 4.81 16.93
C LEU A 63 8.01 3.54 16.28
N ARG A 64 8.02 3.51 14.96
CA ARG A 64 7.82 2.30 14.15
C ARG A 64 8.92 2.24 13.12
N ALA A 65 9.56 1.09 13.00
CA ALA A 65 10.56 0.85 11.96
C ALA A 65 10.39 -0.58 11.43
N GLY A 66 10.55 -0.74 10.13
CA GLY A 66 10.47 -2.02 9.47
C GLY A 66 11.51 -2.13 8.35
N VAL A 67 12.01 -3.33 8.16
CA VAL A 67 12.86 -3.70 7.01
C VAL A 67 12.25 -4.90 6.33
N THR A 68 12.30 -4.93 5.00
CA THR A 68 11.77 -6.01 4.17
C THR A 68 12.81 -6.41 3.14
N ASP A 69 13.05 -7.70 2.99
CA ASP A 69 13.79 -8.30 1.89
C ASP A 69 12.85 -9.24 1.15
N TYR A 70 12.56 -8.92 -0.10
CA TYR A 70 11.67 -9.67 -0.97
C TYR A 70 12.38 -10.07 -2.24
N LYS A 71 12.24 -11.33 -2.61
CA LYS A 71 12.72 -11.89 -3.87
C LYS A 71 11.65 -12.84 -4.41
N HIS A 72 11.37 -12.76 -5.71
CA HIS A 72 10.71 -13.85 -6.41
C HIS A 72 11.42 -14.14 -7.74
N ASP A 73 11.41 -15.41 -8.08
CA ASP A 73 11.90 -15.93 -9.35
C ASP A 73 10.70 -16.43 -10.16
N GLU A 74 10.58 -16.00 -11.39
CA GLU A 74 9.67 -16.56 -12.37
C GLU A 74 10.39 -17.69 -13.09
N VAL A 75 9.78 -18.86 -13.09
CA VAL A 75 10.35 -20.08 -13.67
C VAL A 75 9.48 -20.50 -14.85
N GLU A 76 10.09 -20.55 -16.05
CA GLU A 76 9.49 -21.02 -17.28
C GLU A 76 10.35 -22.16 -17.85
N ASP A 77 9.74 -23.22 -18.34
CA ASP A 77 10.43 -24.41 -18.86
C ASP A 77 11.45 -25.03 -17.88
N GLY A 78 11.21 -24.88 -16.56
CA GLY A 78 12.11 -25.37 -15.51
C GLY A 78 13.37 -24.53 -15.31
N ALA A 79 13.52 -23.36 -15.96
CA ALA A 79 14.60 -22.41 -15.80
C ALA A 79 14.08 -21.08 -15.26
N ILE A 80 14.93 -20.34 -14.52
CA ILE A 80 14.60 -19.00 -14.04
C ILE A 80 14.63 -18.06 -15.26
N SER A 81 13.47 -17.49 -15.61
CA SER A 81 13.33 -16.50 -16.68
C SER A 81 13.60 -15.09 -16.17
N THR A 82 13.04 -14.72 -15.01
CA THR A 82 13.21 -13.39 -14.42
C THR A 82 13.28 -13.46 -12.90
N THR A 83 14.18 -12.68 -12.31
CA THR A 83 14.32 -12.49 -10.86
C THR A 83 13.95 -11.08 -10.49
N PHE A 84 12.98 -10.92 -9.60
CA PHE A 84 12.59 -9.64 -9.00
C PHE A 84 13.11 -9.55 -7.56
N LYS A 85 13.72 -8.43 -7.22
CA LYS A 85 14.23 -8.14 -5.87
C LYS A 85 13.69 -6.81 -5.38
N ASN A 86 13.26 -6.76 -4.13
CA ASN A 86 12.76 -5.54 -3.50
C ASN A 86 13.23 -5.48 -2.05
N LYS A 87 14.19 -4.58 -1.76
CA LYS A 87 14.66 -4.30 -0.41
C LYS A 87 14.16 -2.94 0.04
N ALA A 88 13.47 -2.92 1.17
CA ALA A 88 12.87 -1.70 1.67
C ALA A 88 13.10 -1.52 3.17
N TYR A 89 13.17 -0.25 3.60
CA TYR A 89 12.94 0.12 4.99
C TYR A 89 11.89 1.23 5.08
N ASP A 90 11.18 1.26 6.19
CA ASP A 90 10.24 2.31 6.57
C ASP A 90 10.45 2.66 8.04
N THR A 91 10.48 3.94 8.35
CA THR A 91 10.60 4.43 9.72
C THR A 91 9.62 5.59 9.91
N ARG A 92 8.89 5.55 11.01
CA ARG A 92 7.93 6.59 11.40
C ARG A 92 8.09 6.94 12.86
N VAL A 93 8.24 8.24 13.13
CA VAL A 93 8.29 8.84 14.46
C VAL A 93 7.09 9.74 14.63
N GLU A 94 6.38 9.61 15.74
CA GLU A 94 5.20 10.41 16.09
C GLU A 94 5.38 10.99 17.49
N LEU A 95 5.09 12.25 17.63
CA LEU A 95 5.10 12.98 18.88
C LEU A 95 3.69 13.52 19.15
N GLN A 96 3.05 13.00 20.20
CA GLN A 96 1.71 13.40 20.62
C GLN A 96 1.82 14.43 21.74
N HIS A 97 1.19 15.60 21.54
CA HIS A 97 1.17 16.62 22.58
C HIS A 97 0.09 16.35 23.66
N GLU A 98 0.26 16.95 24.83
CA GLU A 98 -0.77 17.03 25.86
C GLU A 98 -1.99 17.81 25.33
N PRO A 99 -3.21 17.51 25.81
CA PRO A 99 -4.39 18.28 25.42
C PRO A 99 -4.26 19.78 25.78
N ILE A 100 -4.42 20.65 24.79
CA ILE A 100 -4.31 22.10 24.95
C ILE A 100 -5.61 22.73 24.42
N GLY A 101 -6.43 23.34 25.31
CA GLY A 101 -7.63 24.05 24.91
C GLY A 101 -8.66 23.20 24.14
N GLY A 102 -8.73 21.87 24.41
CA GLY A 102 -9.60 20.92 23.71
C GLY A 102 -8.97 20.30 22.46
N PHE A 103 -7.80 20.73 22.05
CA PHE A 103 -7.02 20.12 20.96
C PHE A 103 -6.18 18.97 21.47
N LYS A 104 -6.14 17.89 20.71
CA LYS A 104 -5.28 16.74 20.91
C LYS A 104 -4.77 16.27 19.56
N GLY A 105 -3.47 16.20 19.40
CA GLY A 105 -2.92 15.89 18.09
C GLY A 105 -1.55 15.26 18.13
N VAL A 106 -1.04 15.02 16.95
CA VAL A 106 0.25 14.40 16.71
C VAL A 106 0.96 15.09 15.56
N ILE A 107 2.26 15.33 15.73
CA ILE A 107 3.17 15.66 14.63
C ILE A 107 4.07 14.45 14.39
N GLY A 108 4.37 14.14 13.12
CA GLY A 108 5.21 13.01 12.82
C GLY A 108 6.03 13.17 11.57
N LEU A 109 7.12 12.41 11.54
CA LEU A 109 8.03 12.26 10.41
C LEU A 109 8.04 10.81 9.97
N GLN A 110 7.96 10.58 8.68
CA GLN A 110 8.10 9.26 8.07
C GLN A 110 9.16 9.31 6.99
N THR A 111 10.04 8.33 6.97
CA THR A 111 11.02 8.14 5.90
C THR A 111 11.00 6.69 5.44
N SER A 112 11.16 6.49 4.14
CA SER A 112 11.26 5.16 3.56
C SER A 112 12.25 5.16 2.39
N GLN A 113 12.88 4.03 2.16
CA GLN A 113 13.66 3.76 0.97
C GLN A 113 13.30 2.39 0.45
N ARG A 114 13.23 2.28 -0.86
CA ARG A 114 12.98 1.04 -1.59
C ARG A 114 13.99 0.92 -2.73
N LYS A 115 14.62 -0.24 -2.81
CA LYS A 115 15.51 -0.62 -3.91
C LYS A 115 14.82 -1.75 -4.65
N PHE A 116 14.44 -1.48 -5.87
CA PHE A 116 13.80 -2.44 -6.77
C PHE A 116 14.77 -2.80 -7.90
N SER A 117 14.85 -4.08 -8.25
CA SER A 117 15.50 -4.56 -9.47
C SER A 117 14.75 -5.74 -10.06
N ALA A 118 14.70 -5.80 -11.38
CA ALA A 118 14.30 -6.95 -12.16
C ALA A 118 15.48 -7.35 -13.06
N GLU A 119 15.81 -8.63 -13.11
CA GLU A 119 16.92 -9.20 -13.89
C GLU A 119 16.40 -10.41 -14.66
N GLY A 120 16.48 -10.42 -15.99
CA GLY A 120 15.98 -11.49 -16.84
C GLY A 120 15.20 -10.99 -18.04
N GLU A 121 14.38 -11.87 -18.64
CA GLU A 121 13.67 -11.58 -19.89
C GLU A 121 12.56 -10.53 -19.73
N GLU A 122 11.91 -10.48 -18.56
CA GLU A 122 10.87 -9.48 -18.25
C GLU A 122 11.42 -8.25 -17.49
N ALA A 123 12.71 -7.98 -17.55
CA ALA A 123 13.34 -6.86 -16.89
C ALA A 123 13.12 -5.52 -17.64
N TYR A 124 11.86 -5.10 -17.77
CA TYR A 124 11.49 -3.85 -18.46
C TYR A 124 11.79 -2.58 -17.64
N VAL A 125 12.01 -2.72 -16.33
CA VAL A 125 12.29 -1.61 -15.44
C VAL A 125 13.73 -1.64 -14.96
N GLN A 126 14.44 -0.51 -15.16
CA GLN A 126 15.81 -0.38 -14.64
C GLN A 126 15.82 -0.48 -13.12
N PRO A 127 16.91 -1.03 -12.51
CA PRO A 127 17.08 -0.97 -11.06
C PRO A 127 16.90 0.46 -10.55
N THR A 128 15.97 0.63 -9.60
CA THR A 128 15.54 1.94 -9.15
C THR A 128 15.62 2.04 -7.64
N VAL A 129 16.12 3.18 -7.13
CA VAL A 129 16.08 3.53 -5.72
C VAL A 129 15.07 4.65 -5.53
N THR A 130 14.01 4.37 -4.78
CA THR A 130 13.01 5.36 -4.40
C THR A 130 13.20 5.71 -2.92
N ARG A 131 13.33 7.00 -2.62
CA ARG A 131 13.36 7.55 -1.26
C ARG A 131 12.18 8.46 -1.05
N LYS A 132 11.54 8.36 0.10
CA LYS A 132 10.40 9.19 0.45
C LYS A 132 10.56 9.71 1.87
N THR A 133 10.31 11.01 2.07
CA THR A 133 10.24 11.65 3.38
C THR A 133 8.95 12.45 3.46
N GLY A 134 8.18 12.27 4.53
CA GLY A 134 6.92 12.96 4.76
C GLY A 134 6.84 13.52 6.16
N LEU A 135 6.49 14.79 6.27
CA LEU A 135 6.12 15.45 7.51
C LEU A 135 4.60 15.55 7.57
N PHE A 136 4.01 15.28 8.73
CA PHE A 136 2.56 15.35 8.89
C PHE A 136 2.17 15.86 10.27
N VAL A 137 1.00 16.45 10.33
CA VAL A 137 0.30 16.84 11.55
C VAL A 137 -1.15 16.39 11.45
N LEU A 138 -1.69 15.94 12.57
CA LEU A 138 -3.09 15.60 12.74
C LEU A 138 -3.56 16.20 14.05
N GLU A 139 -4.68 16.93 14.02
CA GLU A 139 -5.31 17.56 15.17
C GLU A 139 -6.76 17.14 15.29
N GLU A 140 -7.18 16.81 16.49
CA GLU A 140 -8.56 16.59 16.88
C GLU A 140 -8.97 17.69 17.85
N TYR A 141 -10.15 18.31 17.62
CA TYR A 141 -10.77 19.27 18.52
C TYR A 141 -12.16 18.78 18.91
N ARG A 142 -12.43 18.75 20.22
CA ARG A 142 -13.74 18.38 20.76
C ARG A 142 -14.43 19.60 21.35
N TRP A 143 -15.66 19.82 20.90
CA TRP A 143 -16.52 20.88 21.37
C TRP A 143 -17.96 20.38 21.55
N ASN A 144 -18.40 20.22 22.79
CA ASN A 144 -19.67 19.61 23.15
C ASN A 144 -19.86 18.25 22.45
N ASP A 145 -20.90 18.14 21.63
CA ASP A 145 -21.24 16.92 20.87
C ASP A 145 -20.51 16.81 19.52
N TRP A 146 -19.61 17.75 19.22
CA TRP A 146 -18.84 17.79 17.99
C TRP A 146 -17.41 17.32 18.20
N ARG A 147 -16.93 16.58 17.21
CA ARG A 147 -15.51 16.26 17.06
C ARG A 147 -15.06 16.69 15.66
N PHE A 148 -14.09 17.56 15.62
CA PHE A 148 -13.44 18.01 14.39
C PHE A 148 -12.07 17.37 14.27
N GLU A 149 -11.69 17.01 13.06
CA GLU A 149 -10.39 16.44 12.75
C GLU A 149 -9.77 17.21 11.57
N ALA A 150 -8.50 17.56 11.66
CA ALA A 150 -7.75 18.16 10.57
C ALA A 150 -6.41 17.45 10.44
N ALA A 151 -6.01 17.15 9.22
CA ALA A 151 -4.69 16.61 8.94
C ALA A 151 -4.06 17.30 7.73
N LEU A 152 -2.74 17.49 7.84
CA LEU A 152 -1.90 18.01 6.77
C LEU A 152 -0.66 17.12 6.66
N ARG A 153 -0.28 16.80 5.43
CA ARG A 153 0.93 16.02 5.12
C ARG A 153 1.65 16.60 3.93
N HIS A 154 2.96 16.76 4.05
CA HIS A 154 3.83 17.11 2.95
C HIS A 154 4.85 16.00 2.71
N ASP A 155 4.90 15.49 1.49
CA ASP A 155 5.81 14.43 1.07
C ASP A 155 6.79 14.94 0.01
N ARG A 156 8.05 14.52 0.15
CA ARG A 156 9.06 14.60 -0.90
C ARG A 156 9.49 13.19 -1.27
N GLN A 157 9.43 12.88 -2.55
CA GLN A 157 9.88 11.61 -3.11
C GLN A 157 10.94 11.85 -4.17
N THR A 158 12.00 11.05 -4.15
CA THR A 158 12.98 10.96 -5.22
C THR A 158 13.06 9.53 -5.72
N ALA A 159 13.11 9.35 -7.04
CA ALA A 159 13.33 8.08 -7.69
C ALA A 159 14.55 8.22 -8.61
N GLU A 160 15.54 7.35 -8.42
CA GLU A 160 16.80 7.32 -9.14
C GLU A 160 16.94 5.99 -9.88
N ALA A 161 17.00 6.06 -11.21
CA ALA A 161 17.31 4.91 -12.05
C ALA A 161 18.82 4.65 -12.04
N GLN A 162 19.22 3.51 -11.50
CA GLN A 162 20.64 3.21 -11.18
C GLN A 162 21.50 3.05 -12.44
N THR A 163 20.93 2.58 -13.54
CA THR A 163 21.68 2.34 -14.79
C THR A 163 21.94 3.64 -15.56
N SER A 164 20.94 4.54 -15.60
CA SER A 164 21.04 5.78 -16.36
C SER A 164 21.46 6.98 -15.50
N GLY A 165 21.42 6.84 -14.17
CA GLY A 165 21.68 7.94 -13.23
C GLY A 165 20.62 9.03 -13.25
N ILE A 166 19.46 8.79 -13.91
CA ILE A 166 18.39 9.77 -14.00
C ILE A 166 17.64 9.80 -12.66
N GLU A 167 17.62 10.97 -12.03
CA GLU A 167 16.84 11.25 -10.82
C GLU A 167 15.60 12.08 -11.15
N ARG A 168 14.47 11.70 -10.58
CA ARG A 168 13.21 12.44 -10.61
C ARG A 168 12.76 12.72 -9.18
N SER A 169 12.41 13.97 -8.91
CA SER A 169 11.85 14.38 -7.61
C SER A 169 10.41 14.85 -7.76
N HIS A 170 9.60 14.53 -6.75
CA HIS A 170 8.21 14.94 -6.67
C HIS A 170 7.90 15.40 -5.25
N ASN A 171 7.19 16.53 -5.12
CA ASN A 171 6.67 17.03 -3.87
C ASN A 171 5.14 17.01 -3.91
N GLY A 172 4.52 16.60 -2.84
CA GLY A 172 3.07 16.54 -2.75
C GLY A 172 2.56 16.98 -1.38
N THR A 173 1.46 17.72 -1.37
CA THR A 173 0.78 18.11 -0.14
C THR A 173 -0.63 17.54 -0.15
N SER A 174 -0.97 16.85 0.92
CA SER A 174 -2.29 16.26 1.15
C SER A 174 -2.91 16.89 2.40
N ALA A 175 -4.20 17.15 2.36
CA ALA A 175 -4.95 17.70 3.48
C ALA A 175 -6.29 16.97 3.64
N SER A 176 -6.75 16.85 4.88
CA SER A 176 -8.10 16.34 5.18
C SER A 176 -8.74 17.14 6.31
N LEU A 177 -10.05 17.26 6.24
CA LEU A 177 -10.90 17.85 7.28
C LEU A 177 -12.07 16.91 7.51
N GLY A 178 -12.43 16.71 8.77
CA GLY A 178 -13.56 15.89 9.17
C GLY A 178 -14.35 16.53 10.31
N ALA A 179 -15.63 16.23 10.36
CA ALA A 179 -16.50 16.59 11.47
C ALA A 179 -17.46 15.44 11.79
N VAL A 180 -17.61 15.15 13.07
CA VAL A 180 -18.59 14.17 13.58
C VAL A 180 -19.47 14.87 14.60
N TRP A 181 -20.77 14.75 14.43
CA TRP A 181 -21.78 15.27 15.36
C TRP A 181 -22.57 14.14 16.00
N LYS A 182 -22.56 14.09 17.32
CA LYS A 182 -23.39 13.21 18.13
C LYS A 182 -24.66 13.93 18.52
N PHE A 183 -25.72 13.77 17.75
CA PHE A 183 -26.96 14.56 17.94
C PHE A 183 -27.92 13.93 18.95
N THR A 184 -27.77 12.67 19.32
CA THR A 184 -28.53 12.00 20.38
C THR A 184 -27.74 10.75 20.85
N PRO A 185 -27.99 10.26 22.10
CA PRO A 185 -27.35 9.04 22.57
C PRO A 185 -27.49 7.85 21.60
N GLY A 186 -26.40 7.24 21.22
CA GLY A 186 -26.37 6.12 20.27
C GLY A 186 -26.34 6.51 18.79
N TYR A 187 -26.51 7.79 18.43
CA TYR A 187 -26.52 8.23 17.03
C TYR A 187 -25.50 9.34 16.76
N GLN A 188 -24.81 9.21 15.65
CA GLN A 188 -23.87 10.22 15.16
C GLN A 188 -23.89 10.29 13.64
N VAL A 189 -23.56 11.45 13.10
CA VAL A 189 -23.31 11.67 11.67
C VAL A 189 -21.92 12.26 11.50
N GLY A 190 -21.23 11.84 10.46
CA GLY A 190 -19.88 12.34 10.14
C GLY A 190 -19.76 12.68 8.67
N THR A 191 -18.93 13.68 8.40
CA THR A 191 -18.52 14.05 7.04
C THR A 191 -17.01 14.26 7.02
N SER A 192 -16.39 13.96 5.89
CA SER A 192 -14.98 14.25 5.69
C SER A 192 -14.71 14.68 4.25
N PHE A 193 -13.73 15.56 4.10
CA PHE A 193 -13.18 15.97 2.82
C PHE A 193 -11.68 15.73 2.82
N THR A 194 -11.18 15.07 1.76
CA THR A 194 -9.75 14.77 1.64
C THR A 194 -9.28 15.13 0.24
N ARG A 195 -8.16 15.88 0.17
CA ARG A 195 -7.39 16.10 -1.04
C ARG A 195 -6.03 15.41 -0.87
N ALA A 196 -5.82 14.32 -1.62
CA ALA A 196 -4.57 13.58 -1.61
C ALA A 196 -3.75 13.87 -2.87
N ASN A 197 -2.44 14.04 -2.69
CA ASN A 197 -1.46 14.15 -3.76
C ASN A 197 -0.44 13.01 -3.60
N ARG A 198 -0.20 12.24 -4.65
CA ARG A 198 0.77 11.14 -4.66
C ARG A 198 1.73 11.30 -5.82
N ALA A 199 3.00 10.99 -5.59
CA ALA A 199 3.96 10.79 -6.65
C ALA A 199 3.62 9.51 -7.44
N PRO A 200 3.85 9.47 -8.76
CA PRO A 200 3.81 8.22 -9.52
C PRO A 200 4.83 7.23 -8.95
N SER A 201 4.50 5.93 -8.99
CA SER A 201 5.48 4.87 -8.69
C SER A 201 6.43 4.70 -9.88
N ALA A 202 7.62 4.17 -9.63
CA ALA A 202 8.61 3.87 -10.66
C ALA A 202 8.47 2.44 -11.23
N GLU A 203 7.33 1.78 -10.93
CA GLU A 203 6.95 0.43 -11.33
C GLU A 203 5.81 0.45 -12.31
#